data_9eacb7b4c0ba996bbf145a93a374f2a9
#
_entry.id   9eacb7b4c0ba996bbf145a93a374f2a9
#
_cell.length_a   1.000
_cell.length_b   1.000
_cell.length_c   1.000
_cell.angle_alpha   90.00
_cell.angle_beta   90.00
_cell.angle_gamma   90.00
#
_symmetry.space_group_name_H-M   'P 1'
#
loop_
_entity.id
_entity.type
_entity.pdbx_description
1 polymer ?
#
loop_
_entity_poly.entity_id
_entity_poly.type
_entity_poly.pdbx_seq_one_letter_code
_entity_poly.pdbx_strand_id
1 'polypeptide(L)'
;MAKLLTPLNQAALKAEDFSKIERENKEISVSYDRGFFHHVKKALGENKIAAVCLVILCVIITGALMAPLSSVDPDYMDVMNKMAGPSREHWFGTDELGRDSFTRALYGSRVSLLVGFATMVVSVTAGTCVGAVSGYAGGKIDIILMRIVDMFQSVPSLLMIIVIFSFV
;
A
#
# COMPACT_ATOMS: atom_id res chain seq x y z
N MET A 1 -40.60 24.17 -12.92
CA MET A 1 -40.44 23.43 -11.65
C MET A 1 -40.01 24.37 -10.54
N ALA A 2 -40.61 25.55 -10.42
CA ALA A 2 -40.22 26.60 -9.46
C ALA A 2 -41.46 27.14 -8.69
N LYS A 3 -42.32 26.24 -8.20
CA LYS A 3 -43.61 26.62 -7.61
C LYS A 3 -43.98 25.81 -6.36
N LEU A 4 -43.00 25.43 -5.53
CA LEU A 4 -43.24 24.75 -4.25
C LEU A 4 -42.37 25.16 -3.08
N LEU A 5 -41.79 26.38 -3.12
CA LEU A 5 -41.23 26.99 -1.92
C LEU A 5 -42.23 28.08 -1.46
N THR A 6 -43.28 27.64 -0.79
CA THR A 6 -44.20 28.54 -0.09
C THR A 6 -43.41 29.25 1.05
N PRO A 7 -43.63 30.55 1.25
CA PRO A 7 -42.96 31.34 2.32
C PRO A 7 -43.20 30.79 3.73
N LEU A 8 -44.15 29.89 3.93
CA LEU A 8 -44.44 29.21 5.17
C LEU A 8 -43.35 28.18 5.58
N ASN A 9 -42.53 27.71 4.64
CA ASN A 9 -41.49 26.73 4.96
C ASN A 9 -40.14 27.36 5.36
N GLN A 10 -39.98 28.66 5.07
CA GLN A 10 -38.79 29.40 5.52
C GLN A 10 -38.88 29.86 6.99
N ALA A 11 -40.11 30.07 7.50
CA ALA A 11 -40.34 30.44 8.92
C ALA A 11 -40.24 29.25 9.88
N ALA A 12 -40.19 28.03 9.38
CA ALA A 12 -40.12 26.81 10.17
C ALA A 12 -38.69 26.31 10.42
N LEU A 13 -37.67 26.94 9.86
CA LEU A 13 -36.29 26.72 10.25
C LEU A 13 -36.06 27.39 11.62
N LYS A 14 -36.26 26.59 12.68
CA LYS A 14 -36.03 27.05 14.03
C LYS A 14 -34.54 27.30 14.25
N ALA A 15 -34.22 28.24 15.16
CA ALA A 15 -32.84 28.49 15.60
C ALA A 15 -32.10 27.21 16.05
N GLU A 16 -32.85 26.17 16.46
CA GLU A 16 -32.34 24.83 16.79
C GLU A 16 -31.72 24.10 15.58
N ASP A 17 -32.23 24.29 14.37
CA ASP A 17 -31.68 23.63 13.17
C ASP A 17 -30.34 24.24 12.80
N PHE A 18 -30.19 25.56 12.95
CA PHE A 18 -28.89 26.22 12.75
C PHE A 18 -27.88 25.85 13.83
N SER A 19 -28.31 25.67 15.08
CA SER A 19 -27.43 25.23 16.16
C SER A 19 -26.99 23.77 16.03
N LYS A 20 -27.76 22.90 15.33
CA LYS A 20 -27.38 21.53 14.98
C LYS A 20 -26.33 21.52 13.87
N ILE A 21 -26.56 22.31 12.81
CA ILE A 21 -25.61 22.46 11.70
C ILE A 21 -24.28 23.04 12.20
N GLU A 22 -24.32 24.00 13.10
CA GLU A 22 -23.14 24.63 13.68
C GLU A 22 -22.37 23.66 14.59
N ARG A 23 -23.07 22.79 15.35
CA ARG A 23 -22.45 21.73 16.14
C ARG A 23 -21.83 20.65 15.25
N GLU A 24 -22.53 20.21 14.21
CA GLU A 24 -22.04 19.21 13.26
C GLU A 24 -20.81 19.72 12.50
N ASN A 25 -20.83 20.99 12.03
CA ASN A 25 -19.67 21.63 11.43
C ASN A 25 -18.50 21.78 12.41
N LYS A 26 -18.77 22.04 13.68
CA LYS A 26 -17.74 22.16 14.70
C LYS A 26 -17.12 20.79 15.04
N GLU A 27 -17.92 19.72 15.06
CA GLU A 27 -17.41 18.34 15.22
C GLU A 27 -16.58 17.89 14.01
N ILE A 28 -17.00 18.23 12.80
CA ILE A 28 -16.23 17.97 11.57
C ILE A 28 -14.91 18.76 11.59
N SER A 29 -14.93 20.03 11.97
CA SER A 29 -13.73 20.86 12.02
C SER A 29 -12.76 20.43 13.13
N VAL A 30 -13.28 20.04 14.30
CA VAL A 30 -12.46 19.52 15.41
C VAL A 30 -11.86 18.15 15.07
N SER A 31 -12.56 17.34 14.25
CA SER A 31 -12.02 16.08 13.75
C SER A 31 -10.87 16.27 12.74
N TYR A 32 -10.91 17.35 11.96
CA TYR A 32 -9.87 17.68 10.97
C TYR A 32 -8.58 18.21 11.62
N ASP A 33 -8.68 18.83 12.79
CA ASP A 33 -7.52 19.46 13.48
C ASP A 33 -6.71 18.47 14.35
N ARG A 34 -7.16 17.22 14.50
CA ARG A 34 -6.36 16.17 15.12
C ARG A 34 -5.43 15.57 14.09
N GLY A 35 -4.15 15.91 14.16
CA GLY A 35 -3.13 15.49 13.20
C GLY A 35 -3.18 14.01 12.84
N PHE A 36 -2.76 13.68 11.63
CA PHE A 36 -2.71 12.32 11.05
C PHE A 36 -2.28 11.22 12.05
N PHE A 37 -1.26 11.51 12.86
CA PHE A 37 -0.77 10.57 13.89
C PHE A 37 -1.79 10.22 14.97
N HIS A 38 -2.68 11.16 15.33
CA HIS A 38 -3.73 10.89 16.31
C HIS A 38 -4.78 9.92 15.75
N HIS A 39 -5.17 10.10 14.49
CA HIS A 39 -6.10 9.18 13.81
C HIS A 39 -5.50 7.78 13.64
N VAL A 40 -4.23 7.69 13.28
CA VAL A 40 -3.50 6.41 13.19
C VAL A 40 -3.45 5.72 14.55
N LYS A 41 -3.05 6.44 15.61
CA LYS A 41 -2.99 5.89 16.97
C LYS A 41 -4.35 5.43 17.48
N LYS A 42 -5.42 6.18 17.21
CA LYS A 42 -6.79 5.81 17.58
C LYS A 42 -7.25 4.57 16.81
N ALA A 43 -7.05 4.54 15.50
CA ALA A 43 -7.41 3.41 14.64
C ALA A 43 -6.67 2.11 15.05
N LEU A 44 -5.37 2.22 15.41
CA LEU A 44 -4.61 1.08 15.93
C LEU A 44 -5.11 0.61 17.31
N GLY A 45 -5.54 1.53 18.17
CA GLY A 45 -6.10 1.20 19.49
C GLY A 45 -7.46 0.50 19.40
N GLU A 46 -8.28 0.89 18.45
CA GLU A 46 -9.61 0.33 18.23
C GLU A 46 -9.58 -0.98 17.44
N ASN A 47 -8.61 -1.17 16.56
CA ASN A 47 -8.50 -2.35 15.70
C ASN A 47 -7.24 -3.17 16.01
N LYS A 48 -7.40 -4.20 16.86
CA LYS A 48 -6.31 -5.09 17.27
C LYS A 48 -5.65 -5.81 16.10
N ILE A 49 -6.42 -6.15 15.05
CA ILE A 49 -5.90 -6.82 13.85
C ILE A 49 -4.94 -5.87 13.11
N ALA A 50 -5.33 -4.61 12.93
CA ALA A 50 -4.47 -3.61 12.29
C ALA A 50 -3.16 -3.39 13.07
N ALA A 51 -3.23 -3.38 14.41
CA ALA A 51 -2.05 -3.26 15.25
C ALA A 51 -1.10 -4.46 15.08
N VAL A 52 -1.62 -5.69 15.06
CA VAL A 52 -0.82 -6.91 14.83
C VAL A 52 -0.17 -6.88 13.45
N CYS A 53 -0.93 -6.54 12.40
CA CYS A 53 -0.38 -6.43 11.04
C CYS A 53 0.74 -5.39 10.95
N LEU A 54 0.58 -4.24 11.63
CA LEU A 54 1.63 -3.22 11.68
C LEU A 54 2.90 -3.73 12.37
N VAL A 55 2.75 -4.45 13.49
CA VAL A 55 3.91 -5.04 14.19
C VAL A 55 4.64 -6.03 13.29
N ILE A 56 3.91 -6.93 12.62
CA ILE A 56 4.50 -7.90 11.68
C ILE A 56 5.25 -7.16 10.57
N LEU A 57 4.65 -6.13 9.98
CA LEU A 57 5.28 -5.33 8.93
C LEU A 57 6.56 -4.65 9.43
N CYS A 58 6.53 -4.07 10.63
CA CYS A 58 7.72 -3.46 11.24
C CYS A 58 8.83 -4.49 11.48
N VAL A 59 8.49 -5.70 11.93
CA VAL A 59 9.47 -6.79 12.12
C VAL A 59 10.11 -7.18 10.79
N ILE A 60 9.33 -7.35 9.73
CA ILE A 60 9.84 -7.69 8.39
C ILE A 60 10.76 -6.59 7.86
N ILE A 61 10.35 -5.32 7.95
CA ILE A 61 11.15 -4.19 7.48
C ILE A 61 12.46 -4.09 8.28
N THR A 62 12.38 -4.23 9.60
CA THR A 62 13.57 -4.17 10.45
C THR A 62 14.52 -5.33 10.15
N GLY A 63 14.01 -6.54 9.99
CA GLY A 63 14.78 -7.71 9.58
C GLY A 63 15.48 -7.50 8.23
N ALA A 64 14.77 -6.99 7.24
CA ALA A 64 15.33 -6.70 5.92
C ALA A 64 16.45 -5.63 5.97
N LEU A 65 16.28 -4.59 6.81
CA LEU A 65 17.29 -3.54 7.00
C LEU A 65 18.53 -4.05 7.76
N MET A 66 18.33 -5.00 8.68
CA MET A 66 19.42 -5.61 9.43
C MET A 66 20.15 -6.72 8.68
N ALA A 67 19.59 -7.22 7.57
CA ALA A 67 20.21 -8.29 6.77
C ALA A 67 21.69 -8.06 6.44
N PRO A 68 22.16 -6.83 6.06
CA PRO A 68 23.55 -6.58 5.75
C PRO A 68 24.49 -6.62 6.99
N LEU A 69 23.92 -6.54 8.21
CA LEU A 69 24.68 -6.66 9.45
C LEU A 69 24.93 -8.12 9.85
N SER A 70 24.26 -9.07 9.18
CA SER A 70 24.52 -10.49 9.36
C SER A 70 25.93 -10.82 8.89
N SER A 71 26.69 -11.49 9.73
CA SER A 71 28.04 -11.97 9.38
C SER A 71 28.01 -13.20 8.46
N VAL A 72 26.82 -13.75 8.19
CA VAL A 72 26.64 -14.96 7.37
C VAL A 72 26.32 -14.53 5.94
N ASP A 73 27.11 -15.04 4.99
CA ASP A 73 26.85 -14.86 3.56
C ASP A 73 25.63 -15.69 3.15
N PRO A 74 24.57 -15.09 2.53
CA PRO A 74 23.38 -15.80 2.11
C PRO A 74 23.67 -16.86 1.04
N ASP A 75 24.79 -16.75 0.32
CA ASP A 75 25.18 -17.68 -0.74
C ASP A 75 26.25 -18.69 -0.29
N TYR A 76 26.69 -18.62 0.96
CA TYR A 76 27.62 -19.60 1.53
C TYR A 76 27.00 -21.00 1.54
N MET A 77 27.68 -21.97 0.91
CA MET A 77 27.22 -23.35 0.75
C MET A 77 27.99 -24.27 1.69
N ASP A 78 27.29 -24.86 2.66
CA ASP A 78 27.84 -25.92 3.52
C ASP A 78 27.35 -27.29 3.05
N VAL A 79 28.18 -27.94 2.26
CA VAL A 79 27.86 -29.25 1.65
C VAL A 79 27.62 -30.34 2.70
N MET A 80 28.20 -30.20 3.90
CA MET A 80 28.06 -31.16 5.00
C MET A 80 26.72 -31.05 5.73
N ASN A 81 26.15 -29.87 5.76
CA ASN A 81 24.89 -29.56 6.46
C ASN A 81 23.71 -29.34 5.49
N LYS A 82 23.64 -30.12 4.42
CA LYS A 82 22.50 -30.06 3.48
C LYS A 82 21.22 -30.56 4.14
N MET A 83 20.11 -29.85 3.89
CA MET A 83 18.78 -30.19 4.40
C MET A 83 18.75 -30.44 5.91
N ALA A 84 19.62 -29.76 6.65
CA ALA A 84 19.62 -29.84 8.10
C ALA A 84 18.37 -29.16 8.67
N GLY A 85 17.77 -29.78 9.68
CA GLY A 85 16.61 -29.21 10.39
C GLY A 85 16.97 -27.93 11.18
N PRO A 86 15.96 -27.23 11.69
CA PRO A 86 16.16 -26.05 12.53
C PRO A 86 17.07 -26.33 13.72
N SER A 87 18.06 -25.48 13.92
CA SER A 87 19.05 -25.56 15.00
C SER A 87 19.36 -24.18 15.57
N ARG A 88 20.22 -24.10 16.59
CA ARG A 88 20.69 -22.80 17.12
C ARG A 88 21.56 -22.04 16.13
N GLU A 89 22.25 -22.73 15.23
CA GLU A 89 23.09 -22.14 14.19
C GLU A 89 22.28 -21.81 12.93
N HIS A 90 21.27 -22.63 12.61
CA HIS A 90 20.38 -22.47 11.46
C HIS A 90 18.92 -22.43 11.92
N TRP A 91 18.41 -21.26 12.24
CA TRP A 91 17.06 -21.10 12.82
C TRP A 91 15.94 -21.70 11.94
N PHE A 92 16.04 -21.60 10.63
CA PHE A 92 15.10 -22.18 9.68
C PHE A 92 15.67 -23.40 8.96
N GLY A 93 16.79 -23.95 9.47
CA GLY A 93 17.51 -25.03 8.81
C GLY A 93 18.26 -24.56 7.56
N THR A 94 18.72 -25.52 6.79
CA THR A 94 19.48 -25.31 5.54
C THR A 94 18.73 -25.84 4.34
N ASP A 95 19.01 -25.27 3.17
CA ASP A 95 18.44 -25.71 1.90
C ASP A 95 19.19 -26.92 1.28
N GLU A 96 18.80 -27.30 0.05
CA GLU A 96 19.41 -28.42 -0.69
C GLU A 96 20.91 -28.21 -0.99
N LEU A 97 21.39 -26.98 -0.91
CA LEU A 97 22.79 -26.60 -1.14
C LEU A 97 23.54 -26.36 0.17
N GLY A 98 22.88 -26.53 1.34
CA GLY A 98 23.45 -26.27 2.66
C GLY A 98 23.49 -24.79 3.03
N ARG A 99 22.75 -23.90 2.35
CA ARG A 99 22.70 -22.48 2.65
C ARG A 99 21.69 -22.21 3.76
N ASP A 100 21.99 -21.23 4.62
CA ASP A 100 21.12 -20.85 5.73
C ASP A 100 19.79 -20.22 5.24
N SER A 101 18.68 -20.91 5.49
CA SER A 101 17.36 -20.49 5.03
C SER A 101 16.89 -19.20 5.68
N PHE A 102 17.26 -18.94 6.92
CA PHE A 102 16.87 -17.70 7.62
C PHE A 102 17.59 -16.48 7.03
N THR A 103 18.91 -16.56 6.85
CA THR A 103 19.71 -15.49 6.22
C THR A 103 19.19 -15.20 4.81
N ARG A 104 18.91 -16.23 4.03
CA ARG A 104 18.32 -16.07 2.68
C ARG A 104 16.93 -15.41 2.69
N ALA A 105 16.09 -15.76 3.67
CA ALA A 105 14.79 -15.11 3.81
C ALA A 105 14.91 -13.62 4.13
N LEU A 106 15.88 -13.22 4.98
CA LEU A 106 16.16 -11.81 5.29
C LEU A 106 16.65 -11.04 4.05
N TYR A 107 17.60 -11.58 3.32
CA TYR A 107 18.09 -10.95 2.09
C TYR A 107 17.01 -10.91 1.00
N GLY A 108 16.25 -11.99 0.84
CA GLY A 108 15.11 -12.05 -0.09
C GLY A 108 14.03 -11.01 0.25
N SER A 109 13.73 -10.82 1.53
CA SER A 109 12.76 -9.80 1.97
C SER A 109 13.22 -8.38 1.63
N ARG A 110 14.51 -8.08 1.71
CA ARG A 110 15.11 -6.80 1.30
C ARG A 110 14.87 -6.53 -0.19
N VAL A 111 15.17 -7.52 -1.04
CA VAL A 111 14.95 -7.40 -2.49
C VAL A 111 13.47 -7.22 -2.79
N SER A 112 12.60 -8.01 -2.16
CA SER A 112 11.15 -7.91 -2.34
C SER A 112 10.60 -6.55 -1.94
N LEU A 113 11.04 -6.01 -0.79
CA LEU A 113 10.65 -4.67 -0.34
C LEU A 113 11.13 -3.57 -1.28
N LEU A 114 12.37 -3.67 -1.77
CA LEU A 114 12.91 -2.70 -2.72
C LEU A 114 12.14 -2.71 -4.04
N VAL A 115 11.90 -3.89 -4.61
CA VAL A 115 11.11 -4.04 -5.84
C VAL A 115 9.68 -3.55 -5.64
N GLY A 116 9.03 -3.94 -4.52
CA GLY A 116 7.68 -3.50 -4.20
C GLY A 116 7.58 -1.98 -4.06
N PHE A 117 8.55 -1.36 -3.36
CA PHE A 117 8.60 0.10 -3.21
C PHE A 117 8.86 0.80 -4.55
N ALA A 118 9.81 0.32 -5.35
CA ALA A 118 10.09 0.87 -6.68
C ALA A 118 8.85 0.80 -7.59
N THR A 119 8.19 -0.36 -7.63
CA THR A 119 6.95 -0.55 -8.39
C THR A 119 5.85 0.39 -7.92
N MET A 120 5.68 0.57 -6.60
CA MET A 120 4.71 1.51 -6.05
C MET A 120 4.99 2.94 -6.50
N VAL A 121 6.23 3.41 -6.40
CA VAL A 121 6.61 4.77 -6.83
C VAL A 121 6.32 4.99 -8.31
N VAL A 122 6.72 4.05 -9.16
CA VAL A 122 6.48 4.14 -10.61
C VAL A 122 4.97 4.14 -10.91
N SER A 123 4.20 3.22 -10.31
CA SER A 123 2.77 3.10 -10.56
C SER A 123 1.99 4.32 -10.08
N VAL A 124 2.29 4.82 -8.87
CA VAL A 124 1.62 6.00 -8.32
C VAL A 124 1.96 7.23 -9.14
N THR A 125 3.23 7.43 -9.50
CA THR A 125 3.64 8.58 -10.30
C THR A 125 3.00 8.55 -11.68
N ALA A 126 3.10 7.43 -12.40
CA ALA A 126 2.51 7.29 -13.73
C ALA A 126 0.98 7.44 -13.69
N GLY A 127 0.31 6.76 -12.75
CA GLY A 127 -1.15 6.84 -12.60
C GLY A 127 -1.62 8.25 -12.24
N THR A 128 -0.92 8.93 -11.33
CA THR A 128 -1.24 10.32 -10.96
C THR A 128 -1.02 11.29 -12.13
N CYS A 129 0.08 11.15 -12.87
CA CYS A 129 0.33 11.98 -14.04
C CYS A 129 -0.75 11.80 -15.11
N VAL A 130 -1.06 10.57 -15.48
CA VAL A 130 -2.11 10.28 -16.47
C VAL A 130 -3.47 10.76 -15.97
N GLY A 131 -3.84 10.46 -14.72
CA GLY A 131 -5.10 10.90 -14.13
C GLY A 131 -5.22 12.40 -14.01
N ALA A 132 -4.14 13.11 -13.64
CA ALA A 132 -4.14 14.57 -13.55
C ALA A 132 -4.28 15.23 -14.92
N VAL A 133 -3.57 14.75 -15.93
CA VAL A 133 -3.69 15.26 -17.30
C VAL A 133 -5.08 15.01 -17.88
N SER A 134 -5.61 13.81 -17.69
CA SER A 134 -6.95 13.41 -18.11
C SER A 134 -8.03 14.26 -17.42
N GLY A 135 -7.96 14.41 -16.11
CA GLY A 135 -8.93 15.18 -15.34
C GLY A 135 -8.85 16.69 -15.59
N TYR A 136 -7.65 17.24 -15.82
CA TYR A 136 -7.48 18.67 -16.10
C TYR A 136 -7.89 19.05 -17.53
N ALA A 137 -7.47 18.27 -18.53
CA ALA A 137 -7.74 18.57 -19.93
C ALA A 137 -9.17 18.20 -20.36
N GLY A 138 -9.74 17.14 -19.79
CA GLY A 138 -11.08 16.65 -20.09
C GLY A 138 -11.35 16.35 -21.56
N GLY A 139 -12.62 16.17 -21.91
CA GLY A 139 -13.07 16.10 -23.30
C GLY A 139 -12.35 15.06 -24.17
N LYS A 140 -11.81 15.48 -25.31
CA LYS A 140 -11.16 14.57 -26.27
C LYS A 140 -9.85 13.97 -25.75
N ILE A 141 -9.11 14.72 -24.94
CA ILE A 141 -7.83 14.24 -24.38
C ILE A 141 -8.08 13.11 -23.39
N ASP A 142 -9.05 13.28 -22.52
CA ASP A 142 -9.48 12.26 -21.58
C ASP A 142 -9.90 10.97 -22.30
N ILE A 143 -10.75 11.11 -23.33
CA ILE A 143 -11.21 9.95 -24.13
C ILE A 143 -10.03 9.21 -24.78
N ILE A 144 -9.06 9.93 -25.33
CA ILE A 144 -7.89 9.31 -25.98
C ILE A 144 -7.01 8.60 -24.94
N LEU A 145 -6.72 9.25 -23.83
CA LEU A 145 -5.89 8.66 -22.77
C LEU A 145 -6.55 7.41 -22.18
N MET A 146 -7.87 7.46 -21.91
CA MET A 146 -8.58 6.30 -21.41
C MET A 146 -8.62 5.15 -22.42
N ARG A 147 -8.75 5.44 -23.73
CA ARG A 147 -8.65 4.40 -24.78
C ARG A 147 -7.30 3.72 -24.82
N ILE A 148 -6.21 4.48 -24.60
CA ILE A 148 -4.87 3.90 -24.52
C ILE A 148 -4.75 2.98 -23.28
N VAL A 149 -5.26 3.42 -22.13
CA VAL A 149 -5.28 2.59 -20.92
C VAL A 149 -6.09 1.31 -21.13
N ASP A 150 -7.28 1.42 -21.73
CA ASP A 150 -8.15 0.28 -22.05
C ASP A 150 -7.45 -0.74 -22.97
N MET A 151 -6.69 -0.26 -23.97
CA MET A 151 -5.89 -1.15 -24.84
C MET A 151 -4.86 -1.94 -24.08
N PHE A 152 -4.14 -1.31 -23.13
CA PHE A 152 -3.18 -2.04 -22.29
C PHE A 152 -3.87 -3.02 -21.35
N GLN A 153 -5.01 -2.67 -20.80
CA GLN A 153 -5.76 -3.56 -19.89
C GLN A 153 -6.46 -4.71 -20.64
N SER A 154 -6.72 -4.58 -21.93
CA SER A 154 -7.36 -5.65 -22.72
C SER A 154 -6.45 -6.86 -22.94
N VAL A 155 -5.13 -6.70 -22.81
CA VAL A 155 -4.17 -7.79 -22.95
C VAL A 155 -3.97 -8.48 -21.60
N PRO A 156 -4.21 -9.80 -21.48
CA PRO A 156 -3.95 -10.54 -20.25
C PRO A 156 -2.49 -10.37 -19.81
N SER A 157 -2.27 -9.93 -18.58
CA SER A 157 -0.93 -9.63 -18.04
C SER A 157 0.04 -10.81 -18.13
N LEU A 158 -0.46 -12.05 -17.97
CA LEU A 158 0.35 -13.25 -18.12
C LEU A 158 0.92 -13.40 -19.53
N LEU A 159 0.12 -13.12 -20.57
CA LEU A 159 0.60 -13.18 -21.96
C LEU A 159 1.67 -12.12 -22.23
N MET A 160 1.46 -10.90 -21.72
CA MET A 160 2.47 -9.83 -21.82
C MET A 160 3.80 -10.23 -21.19
N ILE A 161 3.75 -10.80 -19.99
CA ILE A 161 4.95 -11.26 -19.27
C ILE A 161 5.66 -12.34 -20.07
N ILE A 162 4.94 -13.37 -20.56
CA ILE A 162 5.53 -14.47 -21.36
C ILE A 162 6.20 -13.93 -22.61
N VAL A 163 5.52 -13.03 -23.33
CA VAL A 163 6.07 -12.43 -24.56
C VAL A 163 7.35 -11.64 -24.26
N ILE A 164 7.35 -10.78 -23.22
CA ILE A 164 8.53 -10.00 -22.84
C ILE A 164 9.71 -10.92 -22.48
N PHE A 165 9.46 -11.95 -21.66
CA PHE A 165 10.53 -12.90 -21.28
C PHE A 165 11.02 -13.76 -22.43
N SER A 166 10.25 -13.92 -23.53
CA SER A 166 10.68 -14.64 -24.71
C SER A 166 11.71 -13.87 -25.55
N PHE A 167 11.83 -12.55 -25.36
CA PHE A 167 12.76 -11.68 -26.08
C PHE A 167 14.00 -11.26 -25.26
N VAL A 168 14.06 -11.60 -23.97
CA VAL A 168 15.17 -11.32 -23.06
C VAL A 168 16.00 -12.58 -22.82
#